data_8ed7649fd460a761c945b38bd1d59402
#
_entry.id   8ed7649fd460a761c945b38bd1d59402
#
_cell.length_a   1.000
_cell.length_b   1.000
_cell.length_c   1.000
_cell.angle_alpha   90.00
_cell.angle_beta   90.00
_cell.angle_gamma   90.00
#
_symmetry.space_group_name_H-M   'P 1'
#
loop_
_entity.id
_entity.type
_entity.pdbx_description
1 polymer ?
#
loop_
_entity_poly.entity_id
_entity_poly.type
_entity_poly.pdbx_seq_one_letter_code
_entity_poly.pdbx_strand_id
1 'polypeptide(L)'
;DDAVILQGIENANSEGAEDFTKEAMSMVNMIFEYQSVITFIYIPFYALISKLVFWNYKKYNFIEHVVIYLYIYSHTQIIASILGILLIWSPTTQVIASSLLMVVYLGYAIYVLMRLFDLTIEKVLLKTLLFFVVFGVLSLVVFGSLGVIFYKLGFFDSFIEKAKELGEQQRSLKEAAKAAKDSIRMDSVRQFTKSIKDTVLLFGT
;
A
#
# COMPACT_ATOMS: atom_id res chain seq x y z
N ASP A 1 3.59 -32.28 -24.67
CA ASP A 1 2.33 -31.65 -24.23
C ASP A 1 2.41 -30.95 -22.87
N ASP A 2 3.29 -31.45 -21.95
CA ASP A 2 3.44 -30.84 -20.62
C ASP A 2 4.00 -29.41 -20.67
N ALA A 3 4.87 -29.11 -21.62
CA ALA A 3 5.40 -27.77 -21.84
C ALA A 3 4.30 -26.76 -22.25
N VAL A 4 3.30 -27.20 -23.00
CA VAL A 4 2.16 -26.37 -23.43
C VAL A 4 1.26 -26.05 -22.24
N ILE A 5 1.06 -27.01 -21.33
CA ILE A 5 0.26 -26.81 -20.11
C ILE A 5 0.96 -25.81 -19.16
N LEU A 6 2.27 -25.97 -18.96
CA LEU A 6 3.06 -25.05 -18.12
C LEU A 6 3.07 -23.63 -18.70
N GLN A 7 3.22 -23.49 -20.02
CA GLN A 7 3.18 -22.22 -20.72
C GLN A 7 1.77 -21.56 -20.66
N GLY A 8 0.72 -22.37 -20.73
CA GLY A 8 -0.66 -21.90 -20.54
C GLY A 8 -0.92 -21.38 -19.12
N ILE A 9 -0.36 -22.03 -18.08
CA ILE A 9 -0.45 -21.62 -16.69
C ILE A 9 0.32 -20.31 -16.46
N GLU A 10 1.50 -20.17 -17.06
CA GLU A 10 2.34 -18.98 -16.95
C GLU A 10 1.67 -17.77 -17.62
N ASN A 11 1.10 -17.94 -18.80
CA ASN A 11 0.36 -16.91 -19.52
C ASN A 11 -0.91 -16.45 -18.77
N ALA A 12 -1.69 -17.39 -18.21
CA ALA A 12 -2.88 -17.06 -17.44
C ALA A 12 -2.55 -16.29 -16.13
N ASN A 13 -1.42 -16.61 -15.48
CA ASN A 13 -0.94 -15.85 -14.33
C ASN A 13 -0.47 -14.44 -14.72
N SER A 14 0.15 -14.26 -15.87
CA SER A 14 0.61 -12.97 -16.36
C SER A 14 -0.57 -12.06 -16.74
N GLU A 15 -1.58 -12.56 -17.42
CA GLU A 15 -2.78 -11.79 -17.80
C GLU A 15 -3.56 -11.31 -16.58
N GLY A 16 -3.79 -12.17 -15.58
CA GLY A 16 -4.46 -11.77 -14.34
C GLY A 16 -3.68 -10.74 -13.52
N ALA A 17 -2.35 -10.83 -13.50
CA ALA A 17 -1.49 -9.87 -12.85
C ALA A 17 -1.46 -8.52 -13.59
N GLU A 18 -1.50 -8.54 -14.94
CA GLU A 18 -1.55 -7.31 -15.74
C GLU A 18 -2.86 -6.55 -15.54
N ASP A 19 -4.00 -7.24 -15.52
CA ASP A 19 -5.30 -6.58 -15.31
C ASP A 19 -5.42 -5.99 -13.91
N PHE A 20 -4.95 -6.70 -12.87
CA PHE A 20 -4.87 -6.15 -11.52
C PHE A 20 -3.96 -4.91 -11.46
N THR A 21 -2.83 -4.96 -12.16
CA THR A 21 -1.89 -3.83 -12.22
C THR A 21 -2.50 -2.63 -12.92
N LYS A 22 -3.25 -2.81 -14.01
CA LYS A 22 -3.96 -1.74 -14.73
C LYS A 22 -5.02 -1.09 -13.84
N GLU A 23 -5.78 -1.90 -13.09
CA GLU A 23 -6.82 -1.39 -12.19
C GLU A 23 -6.22 -0.64 -10.98
N ALA A 24 -5.14 -1.16 -10.41
CA ALA A 24 -4.38 -0.48 -9.37
C ALA A 24 -3.79 0.86 -9.87
N MET A 25 -3.24 0.89 -11.09
CA MET A 25 -2.75 2.11 -11.72
C MET A 25 -3.87 3.12 -11.97
N SER A 26 -5.05 2.67 -12.37
CA SER A 26 -6.23 3.53 -12.54
C SER A 26 -6.62 4.21 -11.23
N MET A 27 -6.63 3.47 -10.11
CA MET A 27 -6.88 4.04 -8.77
C MET A 27 -5.80 5.04 -8.36
N VAL A 28 -4.53 4.72 -8.63
CA VAL A 28 -3.40 5.62 -8.36
C VAL A 28 -3.54 6.92 -9.17
N ASN A 29 -3.87 6.83 -10.46
CA ASN A 29 -4.09 7.99 -11.32
C ASN A 29 -5.25 8.86 -10.82
N MET A 30 -6.35 8.25 -10.38
CA MET A 30 -7.48 8.96 -9.76
C MET A 30 -7.04 9.70 -8.48
N ILE A 31 -6.22 9.09 -7.64
CA ILE A 31 -5.68 9.75 -6.44
C ILE A 31 -4.81 10.95 -6.83
N PHE A 32 -3.97 10.86 -7.85
CA PHE A 32 -3.17 11.97 -8.36
C PHE A 32 -4.03 13.08 -8.95
N GLU A 33 -5.07 12.75 -9.70
CA GLU A 33 -6.01 13.72 -10.28
C GLU A 33 -6.71 14.55 -9.19
N TYR A 34 -7.14 13.90 -8.11
CA TYR A 34 -7.83 14.55 -7.00
C TYR A 34 -6.90 14.98 -5.85
N GLN A 35 -5.58 14.89 -6.03
CA GLN A 35 -4.59 15.17 -4.99
C GLN A 35 -4.78 16.57 -4.35
N SER A 36 -5.11 17.57 -5.13
CA SER A 36 -5.33 18.94 -4.62
C SER A 36 -6.54 19.00 -3.70
N VAL A 37 -7.65 18.34 -4.05
CA VAL A 37 -8.87 18.27 -3.24
C VAL A 37 -8.60 17.49 -1.95
N ILE A 38 -7.92 16.36 -2.06
CA ILE A 38 -7.52 15.53 -0.92
C ILE A 38 -6.67 16.35 0.06
N THR A 39 -5.67 17.07 -0.45
CA THR A 39 -4.81 17.94 0.36
C THR A 39 -5.60 19.05 1.06
N PHE A 40 -6.55 19.67 0.36
CA PHE A 40 -7.41 20.70 0.93
C PHE A 40 -8.25 20.19 2.10
N ILE A 41 -8.68 18.92 2.06
CA ILE A 41 -9.42 18.26 3.14
C ILE A 41 -8.47 17.88 4.30
N TYR A 42 -7.26 17.42 4.01
CA TYR A 42 -6.29 17.01 5.04
C TYR A 42 -5.85 18.16 5.94
N ILE A 43 -5.68 19.38 5.42
CA ILE A 43 -5.20 20.51 6.22
C ILE A 43 -6.15 20.84 7.39
N PRO A 44 -7.46 21.06 7.19
CA PRO A 44 -8.39 21.26 8.30
C PRO A 44 -8.52 20.03 9.21
N PHE A 45 -8.35 18.81 8.67
CA PHE A 45 -8.35 17.59 9.48
C PHE A 45 -7.18 17.56 10.47
N TYR A 46 -5.95 17.84 10.00
CA TYR A 46 -4.79 17.98 10.89
C TYR A 46 -4.94 19.13 11.89
N ALA A 47 -5.50 20.25 11.47
CA ALA A 47 -5.80 21.38 12.34
C ALA A 47 -6.78 21.00 13.45
N LEU A 48 -7.80 20.21 13.14
CA LEU A 48 -8.76 19.70 14.12
C LEU A 48 -8.08 18.81 15.16
N ILE A 49 -7.27 17.85 14.70
CA ILE A 49 -6.51 16.97 15.60
C ILE A 49 -5.57 17.78 16.49
N SER A 50 -4.85 18.72 15.90
CA SER A 50 -3.97 19.63 16.66
C SER A 50 -4.74 20.43 17.70
N LYS A 51 -5.90 20.97 17.34
CA LYS A 51 -6.76 21.68 18.27
C LYS A 51 -7.23 20.81 19.44
N LEU A 52 -7.56 19.54 19.19
CA LEU A 52 -7.93 18.56 20.23
C LEU A 52 -6.73 18.25 21.15
N VAL A 53 -5.56 18.02 20.59
CA VAL A 53 -4.32 17.71 21.34
C VAL A 53 -3.88 18.90 22.20
N PHE A 54 -4.02 20.12 21.68
CA PHE A 54 -3.66 21.36 22.34
C PHE A 54 -4.86 22.05 23.00
N TRP A 55 -5.91 21.33 23.31
CA TRP A 55 -7.14 21.86 23.94
C TRP A 55 -6.85 22.71 25.21
N ASN A 56 -5.89 22.30 26.02
CA ASN A 56 -5.49 23.00 27.23
C ASN A 56 -4.78 24.34 26.96
N TYR A 57 -4.28 24.53 25.73
CA TYR A 57 -3.61 25.76 25.30
C TYR A 57 -4.61 26.63 24.55
N LYS A 58 -5.20 27.62 25.25
CA LYS A 58 -6.19 28.54 24.66
C LYS A 58 -5.58 29.63 23.76
N LYS A 59 -4.27 29.54 23.46
CA LYS A 59 -3.51 30.54 22.71
C LYS A 59 -4.01 30.70 21.28
N TYR A 60 -4.42 29.61 20.63
CA TYR A 60 -4.86 29.60 19.23
C TYR A 60 -6.24 28.95 19.07
N ASN A 61 -7.08 29.56 18.22
CA ASN A 61 -8.37 29.01 17.84
C ASN A 61 -8.24 28.06 16.63
N PHE A 62 -9.35 27.43 16.20
CA PHE A 62 -9.30 26.42 15.14
C PHE A 62 -8.78 26.96 13.80
N ILE A 63 -9.21 28.17 13.43
CA ILE A 63 -8.77 28.81 12.17
C ILE A 63 -7.26 29.06 12.18
N GLU A 64 -6.73 29.50 13.31
CA GLU A 64 -5.29 29.71 13.48
C GLU A 64 -4.51 28.40 13.35
N HIS A 65 -5.04 27.27 13.87
CA HIS A 65 -4.46 25.96 13.61
C HIS A 65 -4.48 25.60 12.13
N VAL A 66 -5.54 25.91 11.39
CA VAL A 66 -5.60 25.71 9.93
C VAL A 66 -4.49 26.49 9.23
N VAL A 67 -4.31 27.76 9.60
CA VAL A 67 -3.25 28.62 9.05
C VAL A 67 -1.86 28.07 9.37
N ILE A 68 -1.63 27.60 10.60
CA ILE A 68 -0.36 26.98 11.01
C ILE A 68 -0.04 25.76 10.12
N TYR A 69 -1.02 24.87 9.93
CA TYR A 69 -0.81 23.66 9.09
C TYR A 69 -0.66 24.00 7.60
N LEU A 70 -1.34 25.03 7.12
CA LEU A 70 -1.15 25.55 5.76
C LEU A 70 0.30 26.04 5.55
N TYR A 71 0.85 26.76 6.50
CA TYR A 71 2.26 27.19 6.47
C TYR A 71 3.23 26.02 6.51
N ILE A 72 3.03 25.07 7.43
CA ILE A 72 3.86 23.86 7.53
C ILE A 72 3.85 23.11 6.21
N TYR A 73 2.68 22.88 5.63
CA TYR A 73 2.51 22.20 4.35
C TYR A 73 3.22 22.94 3.21
N SER A 74 2.99 24.24 3.08
CA SER A 74 3.56 25.06 2.00
C SER A 74 5.10 25.06 2.04
N HIS A 75 5.71 25.20 3.20
CA HIS A 75 7.15 25.15 3.35
C HIS A 75 7.74 23.80 2.98
N THR A 76 7.11 22.72 3.44
CA THR A 76 7.56 21.36 3.10
C THR A 76 7.38 21.05 1.62
N GLN A 77 6.33 21.55 0.98
CA GLN A 77 6.14 21.37 -0.47
C GLN A 77 7.20 22.10 -1.30
N ILE A 78 7.63 23.28 -0.88
CA ILE A 78 8.74 23.98 -1.55
C ILE A 78 10.03 23.13 -1.46
N ILE A 79 10.36 22.63 -0.27
CA ILE A 79 11.54 21.78 -0.06
C ILE A 79 11.41 20.46 -0.87
N ALA A 80 10.24 19.85 -0.85
CA ALA A 80 9.97 18.62 -1.59
C ALA A 80 10.11 18.81 -3.10
N SER A 81 9.62 19.94 -3.64
CA SER A 81 9.73 20.25 -5.06
C SER A 81 11.19 20.44 -5.49
N ILE A 82 11.99 21.14 -4.71
CA ILE A 82 13.42 21.34 -4.99
C ILE A 82 14.16 20.00 -4.96
N LEU A 83 13.93 19.20 -3.93
CA LEU A 83 14.54 17.86 -3.82
C LEU A 83 14.05 16.91 -4.91
N GLY A 84 12.77 16.97 -5.28
CA GLY A 84 12.20 16.17 -6.37
C GLY A 84 12.88 16.46 -7.71
N ILE A 85 13.13 17.73 -8.03
CA ILE A 85 13.84 18.13 -9.25
C ILE A 85 15.29 17.64 -9.21
N LEU A 86 15.97 17.77 -8.07
CA LEU A 86 17.37 17.33 -7.94
C LEU A 86 17.54 15.81 -8.01
N LEU A 87 16.55 15.05 -7.62
CA LEU A 87 16.62 13.58 -7.48
C LEU A 87 15.84 12.81 -8.55
N ILE A 88 15.39 13.49 -9.63
CA ILE A 88 14.60 12.89 -10.71
C ILE A 88 15.36 11.78 -11.49
N TRP A 89 16.67 11.75 -11.39
CA TRP A 89 17.54 10.89 -12.19
C TRP A 89 17.45 9.40 -11.88
N SER A 90 16.97 8.99 -10.71
CA SER A 90 16.91 7.59 -10.31
C SER A 90 15.65 7.28 -9.49
N PRO A 91 14.88 6.25 -9.86
CA PRO A 91 13.71 5.82 -9.08
C PRO A 91 14.05 5.43 -7.62
N THR A 92 15.22 4.81 -7.41
CA THR A 92 15.67 4.42 -6.06
C THR A 92 15.95 5.63 -5.19
N THR A 93 16.59 6.66 -5.74
CA THR A 93 16.82 7.94 -5.04
C THR A 93 15.54 8.66 -4.71
N GLN A 94 14.50 8.58 -5.55
CA GLN A 94 13.18 9.15 -5.27
C GLN A 94 12.50 8.48 -4.08
N VAL A 95 12.55 7.15 -3.96
CA VAL A 95 11.99 6.42 -2.80
C VAL A 95 12.70 6.80 -1.51
N ILE A 96 14.02 6.88 -1.52
CA ILE A 96 14.82 7.30 -0.36
C ILE A 96 14.49 8.76 0.01
N ALA A 97 14.42 9.64 -0.97
CA ALA A 97 14.11 11.05 -0.78
C ALA A 97 12.69 11.25 -0.20
N SER A 98 11.69 10.54 -0.69
CA SER A 98 10.32 10.62 -0.16
C SER A 98 10.24 10.16 1.28
N SER A 99 10.96 9.10 1.65
CA SER A 99 11.05 8.63 3.03
C SER A 99 11.73 9.65 3.95
N LEU A 100 12.82 10.27 3.48
CA LEU A 100 13.52 11.33 4.21
C LEU A 100 12.65 12.58 4.37
N LEU A 101 11.92 12.98 3.32
CA LEU A 101 10.99 14.11 3.37
C LEU A 101 9.89 13.91 4.40
N MET A 102 9.40 12.69 4.59
CA MET A 102 8.42 12.38 5.64
C MET A 102 8.98 12.67 7.04
N VAL A 103 10.24 12.30 7.29
CA VAL A 103 10.92 12.59 8.57
C VAL A 103 11.14 14.10 8.74
N VAL A 104 11.56 14.79 7.68
CA VAL A 104 11.75 16.25 7.68
C VAL A 104 10.42 16.97 7.95
N TYR A 105 9.32 16.53 7.30
CA TYR A 105 7.99 17.09 7.53
C TYR A 105 7.56 16.95 9.00
N LEU A 106 7.71 15.77 9.56
CA LEU A 106 7.36 15.52 10.95
C LEU A 106 8.23 16.36 11.91
N GLY A 107 9.54 16.37 11.69
CA GLY A 107 10.47 17.16 12.50
C GLY A 107 10.19 18.66 12.42
N TYR A 108 9.88 19.16 11.24
CA TYR A 108 9.52 20.57 11.04
C TYR A 108 8.19 20.92 11.73
N ALA A 109 7.17 20.07 11.61
CA ALA A 109 5.89 20.26 12.29
C ALA A 109 6.06 20.29 13.81
N ILE A 110 6.84 19.36 14.37
CA ILE A 110 7.19 19.33 15.80
C ILE A 110 7.91 20.60 16.22
N TYR A 111 8.90 21.05 15.45
CA TYR A 111 9.65 22.29 15.73
C TYR A 111 8.72 23.51 15.74
N VAL A 112 7.85 23.64 14.74
CA VAL A 112 6.90 24.77 14.65
C VAL A 112 5.96 24.78 15.86
N LEU A 113 5.37 23.62 16.20
CA LEU A 113 4.46 23.49 17.34
C LEU A 113 5.17 23.78 18.67
N MET A 114 6.41 23.31 18.82
CA MET A 114 7.23 23.58 20.01
C MET A 114 7.44 25.08 20.20
N ARG A 115 7.75 25.80 19.10
CA ARG A 115 7.99 27.26 19.15
C ARG A 115 6.72 28.06 19.37
N LEU A 116 5.61 27.65 18.74
CA LEU A 116 4.33 28.39 18.84
C LEU A 116 3.69 28.27 20.23
N PHE A 117 3.84 27.11 20.89
CA PHE A 117 3.24 26.83 22.19
C PHE A 117 4.24 26.97 23.36
N ASP A 118 5.48 27.42 23.09
CA ASP A 118 6.56 27.56 24.09
C ASP A 118 6.76 26.28 24.92
N LEU A 119 6.83 25.12 24.23
CA LEU A 119 6.91 23.82 24.87
C LEU A 119 8.35 23.38 25.10
N THR A 120 8.58 22.67 26.20
CA THR A 120 9.79 21.88 26.38
C THR A 120 9.79 20.64 25.51
N ILE A 121 10.96 20.08 25.21
CA ILE A 121 11.11 18.90 24.35
C ILE A 121 10.25 17.72 24.86
N GLU A 122 10.23 17.48 26.18
CA GLU A 122 9.44 16.42 26.78
C GLU A 122 7.92 16.60 26.52
N LYS A 123 7.43 17.83 26.71
CA LYS A 123 6.02 18.16 26.50
C LYS A 123 5.62 18.04 25.02
N VAL A 124 6.49 18.48 24.09
CA VAL A 124 6.18 18.36 22.68
C VAL A 124 6.21 16.90 22.22
N LEU A 125 7.12 16.06 22.72
CA LEU A 125 7.13 14.63 22.42
C LEU A 125 5.85 13.93 22.92
N LEU A 126 5.42 14.23 24.15
CA LEU A 126 4.17 13.69 24.70
C LEU A 126 2.96 14.14 23.88
N LYS A 127 2.91 15.42 23.47
CA LYS A 127 1.84 15.96 22.62
C LYS A 127 1.86 15.37 21.22
N THR A 128 3.04 15.11 20.67
CA THR A 128 3.19 14.42 19.36
C THR A 128 2.69 12.99 19.46
N LEU A 129 3.02 12.25 20.51
CA LEU A 129 2.48 10.91 20.75
C LEU A 129 0.95 10.94 20.85
N LEU A 130 0.40 11.88 21.62
CA LEU A 130 -1.04 12.07 21.75
C LEU A 130 -1.67 12.43 20.39
N PHE A 131 -0.98 13.23 19.56
CA PHE A 131 -1.43 13.55 18.20
C PHE A 131 -1.60 12.28 17.36
N PHE A 132 -0.63 11.36 17.37
CA PHE A 132 -0.73 10.09 16.65
C PHE A 132 -1.86 9.21 17.16
N VAL A 133 -2.10 9.16 18.46
CA VAL A 133 -3.21 8.40 19.05
C VAL A 133 -4.55 8.99 18.58
N VAL A 134 -4.75 10.29 18.71
CA VAL A 134 -5.97 10.98 18.28
C VAL A 134 -6.16 10.86 16.77
N PHE A 135 -5.07 11.00 15.99
CA PHE A 135 -5.08 10.80 14.54
C PHE A 135 -5.54 9.37 14.18
N GLY A 136 -4.97 8.35 14.84
CA GLY A 136 -5.34 6.95 14.59
C GLY A 136 -6.81 6.69 14.90
N VAL A 137 -7.31 7.14 16.04
CA VAL A 137 -8.72 6.97 16.43
C VAL A 137 -9.66 7.70 15.45
N LEU A 138 -9.39 8.98 15.13
CA LEU A 138 -10.22 9.73 14.19
C LEU A 138 -10.16 9.15 12.78
N SER A 139 -8.99 8.72 12.33
CA SER A 139 -8.84 8.05 11.03
C SER A 139 -9.65 6.76 10.97
N LEU A 140 -9.61 5.92 12.00
CA LEU A 140 -10.42 4.70 12.07
C LEU A 140 -11.93 5.00 12.01
N VAL A 141 -12.38 6.04 12.71
CA VAL A 141 -13.80 6.45 12.69
C VAL A 141 -14.19 6.97 11.31
N VAL A 142 -13.41 7.88 10.73
CA VAL A 142 -13.73 8.51 9.43
C VAL A 142 -13.63 7.49 8.29
N PHE A 143 -12.48 6.82 8.15
CA PHE A 143 -12.27 5.86 7.07
C PHE A 143 -13.09 4.58 7.25
N GLY A 144 -13.30 4.15 8.49
CA GLY A 144 -14.18 3.02 8.79
C GLY A 144 -15.64 3.31 8.42
N SER A 145 -16.16 4.49 8.76
CA SER A 145 -17.52 4.88 8.37
C SER A 145 -17.69 5.06 6.87
N LEU A 146 -16.70 5.70 6.21
CA LEU A 146 -16.69 5.81 4.74
C LEU A 146 -16.60 4.43 4.07
N GLY A 147 -15.75 3.54 4.58
CA GLY A 147 -15.64 2.17 4.08
C GLY A 147 -16.96 1.41 4.16
N VAL A 148 -17.70 1.52 5.27
CA VAL A 148 -19.04 0.93 5.43
C VAL A 148 -20.04 1.54 4.45
N ILE A 149 -20.01 2.86 4.23
CA ILE A 149 -20.89 3.55 3.28
C ILE A 149 -20.59 3.09 1.86
N PHE A 150 -19.33 3.08 1.44
CA PHE A 150 -18.92 2.63 0.10
C PHE A 150 -19.23 1.14 -0.13
N TYR A 151 -19.06 0.30 0.90
CA TYR A 151 -19.48 -1.10 0.84
C TYR A 151 -20.98 -1.24 0.60
N LYS A 152 -21.82 -0.49 1.34
CA LYS A 152 -23.28 -0.51 1.18
C LYS A 152 -23.76 0.07 -0.16
N LEU A 153 -22.99 0.99 -0.75
CA LEU A 153 -23.27 1.55 -2.07
C LEU A 153 -22.81 0.65 -3.23
N GLY A 154 -22.22 -0.52 -2.94
CA GLY A 154 -21.74 -1.46 -3.95
C GLY A 154 -20.49 -1.00 -4.70
N PHE A 155 -19.79 0.03 -4.21
CA PHE A 155 -18.61 0.56 -4.89
C PHE A 155 -17.47 -0.46 -4.99
N PHE A 156 -17.41 -1.40 -4.04
CA PHE A 156 -16.40 -2.45 -4.02
C PHE A 156 -16.86 -3.78 -4.62
N ASP A 157 -18.12 -3.90 -5.08
CA ASP A 157 -18.67 -5.18 -5.54
C ASP A 157 -17.91 -5.73 -6.73
N SER A 158 -17.59 -4.90 -7.72
CA SER A 158 -16.77 -5.30 -8.89
C SER A 158 -15.35 -5.71 -8.50
N PHE A 159 -14.77 -5.02 -7.52
CA PHE A 159 -13.41 -5.34 -7.04
C PHE A 159 -13.40 -6.65 -6.23
N ILE A 160 -14.42 -6.86 -5.38
CA ILE A 160 -14.57 -8.08 -4.59
C ILE A 160 -14.83 -9.28 -5.50
N GLU A 161 -15.67 -9.12 -6.52
CA GLU A 161 -15.98 -10.15 -7.51
C GLU A 161 -14.72 -10.56 -8.28
N LYS A 162 -14.00 -9.60 -8.83
CA LYS A 162 -12.70 -9.84 -9.49
C LYS A 162 -11.65 -10.48 -8.58
N ALA A 163 -11.56 -10.03 -7.33
CA ALA A 163 -10.63 -10.63 -6.37
C ALA A 163 -10.98 -12.10 -6.04
N LYS A 164 -12.27 -12.44 -6.00
CA LYS A 164 -12.74 -13.83 -5.86
C LYS A 164 -12.42 -14.66 -7.10
N GLU A 165 -12.72 -14.16 -8.29
CA GLU A 165 -12.42 -14.84 -9.55
C GLU A 165 -10.92 -15.12 -9.69
N LEU A 166 -10.06 -14.14 -9.41
CA LEU A 166 -8.61 -14.32 -9.40
C LEU A 166 -8.17 -15.35 -8.36
N GLY A 167 -8.79 -15.36 -7.17
CA GLY A 167 -8.51 -16.34 -6.13
C GLY A 167 -8.89 -17.77 -6.53
N GLU A 168 -10.02 -17.95 -7.18
CA GLU A 168 -10.49 -19.25 -7.71
C GLU A 168 -9.63 -19.71 -8.87
N GLN A 169 -9.29 -18.81 -9.79
CA GLN A 169 -8.39 -19.10 -10.90
C GLN A 169 -6.99 -19.53 -10.42
N GLN A 170 -6.43 -18.86 -9.43
CA GLN A 170 -5.16 -19.26 -8.83
C GLN A 170 -5.24 -20.63 -8.12
N ARG A 171 -6.37 -20.96 -7.50
CA ARG A 171 -6.57 -22.28 -6.89
C ARG A 171 -6.64 -23.36 -7.95
N SER A 172 -7.44 -23.18 -8.99
CA SER A 172 -7.56 -24.14 -10.08
C SER A 172 -6.24 -24.37 -10.81
N LEU A 173 -5.45 -23.32 -11.05
CA LEU A 173 -4.11 -23.39 -11.62
C LEU A 173 -3.13 -24.16 -10.72
N LYS A 174 -3.16 -23.94 -9.40
CA LYS A 174 -2.32 -24.68 -8.45
C LYS A 174 -2.71 -26.17 -8.39
N GLU A 175 -3.98 -26.49 -8.44
CA GLU A 175 -4.46 -27.87 -8.47
C GLU A 175 -4.08 -28.57 -9.77
N ALA A 176 -4.23 -27.91 -10.92
CA ALA A 176 -3.80 -28.41 -12.22
C ALA A 176 -2.28 -28.63 -12.29
N ALA A 177 -1.50 -27.68 -11.78
CA ALA A 177 -0.04 -27.79 -11.70
C ALA A 177 0.41 -28.95 -10.78
N LYS A 178 -0.30 -29.16 -9.68
CA LYS A 178 -0.04 -30.29 -8.78
C LYS A 178 -0.38 -31.63 -9.45
N ALA A 179 -1.53 -31.73 -10.11
CA ALA A 179 -1.94 -32.92 -10.83
C ALA A 179 -0.97 -33.29 -11.97
N ALA A 180 -0.52 -32.27 -12.75
CA ALA A 180 0.49 -32.44 -13.77
C ALA A 180 1.82 -32.97 -13.22
N LYS A 181 2.29 -32.39 -12.09
CA LYS A 181 3.52 -32.84 -11.42
C LYS A 181 3.42 -34.24 -10.88
N ASP A 182 2.28 -34.66 -10.33
CA ASP A 182 2.05 -36.01 -9.83
C ASP A 182 1.98 -37.02 -10.99
N SER A 183 1.39 -36.65 -12.14
CA SER A 183 1.35 -37.45 -13.37
C SER A 183 2.78 -37.68 -13.91
N ILE A 184 3.58 -36.68 -14.06
CA ILE A 184 4.99 -36.78 -14.52
C ILE A 184 5.80 -37.68 -13.60
N ARG A 185 5.60 -37.56 -12.28
CA ARG A 185 6.27 -38.43 -11.30
C ARG A 185 5.85 -39.91 -11.44
N MET A 186 4.57 -40.18 -11.68
CA MET A 186 4.08 -41.56 -11.87
C MET A 186 4.60 -42.16 -13.18
N ASP A 187 4.69 -41.42 -14.27
CA ASP A 187 5.22 -41.91 -15.52
C ASP A 187 6.73 -42.17 -15.46
N SER A 188 7.50 -41.34 -14.78
CA SER A 188 8.92 -41.60 -14.54
C SER A 188 9.16 -42.85 -13.70
N VAL A 189 8.34 -43.12 -12.67
CA VAL A 189 8.39 -44.36 -11.88
C VAL A 189 8.03 -45.58 -12.72
N ARG A 190 7.01 -45.48 -13.59
CA ARG A 190 6.63 -46.58 -14.50
C ARG A 190 7.74 -46.92 -15.48
N GLN A 191 8.36 -45.91 -16.10
CA GLN A 191 9.49 -46.11 -17.02
C GLN A 191 10.68 -46.76 -16.31
N PHE A 192 11.02 -46.31 -15.10
CA PHE A 192 12.09 -46.88 -14.30
C PHE A 192 11.81 -48.36 -13.94
N THR A 193 10.57 -48.66 -13.51
CA THR A 193 10.16 -50.05 -13.19
C THR A 193 10.21 -50.95 -14.43
N LYS A 194 9.81 -50.46 -15.59
CA LYS A 194 9.88 -51.21 -16.85
C LYS A 194 11.34 -51.48 -17.25
N SER A 195 12.22 -50.49 -17.15
CA SER A 195 13.65 -50.64 -17.42
C SER A 195 14.31 -51.69 -16.53
N ILE A 196 14.00 -51.71 -15.25
CA ILE A 196 14.52 -52.76 -14.31
C ILE A 196 14.03 -54.16 -14.73
N LYS A 197 12.74 -54.29 -15.04
CA LYS A 197 12.15 -55.56 -15.45
C LYS A 197 12.80 -56.12 -16.72
N ASP A 198 13.03 -55.26 -17.71
CA ASP A 198 13.67 -55.63 -18.97
C ASP A 198 15.15 -56.03 -18.74
N THR A 199 15.85 -55.36 -17.84
CA THR A 199 17.22 -55.67 -17.45
C THR A 199 17.31 -57.02 -16.72
N VAL A 200 16.41 -57.31 -15.79
CA VAL A 200 16.38 -58.60 -15.05
C VAL A 200 16.08 -59.76 -15.98
N LEU A 201 15.23 -59.58 -16.99
CA LEU A 201 14.94 -60.63 -17.98
C LEU A 201 16.15 -60.92 -18.89
N LEU A 202 17.04 -59.98 -19.15
CA LEU A 202 18.24 -60.15 -19.93
C LEU A 202 19.36 -60.90 -19.18
N PHE A 203 19.39 -60.85 -17.86
CA PHE A 203 20.40 -61.54 -17.02
C PHE A 203 19.90 -62.84 -16.39
N GLY A 204 18.63 -63.27 -16.62
CA GLY A 204 18.02 -64.45 -16.05
C GLY A 204 17.95 -65.65 -17.00
N THR A 205 18.63 -65.56 -18.18
CA THR A 205 18.85 -66.65 -19.12
C THR A 205 20.31 -67.03 -19.18
#